data_d02d317575bf0d6e8f1161e96212a437
#
_entry.id   d02d317575bf0d6e8f1161e96212a437
#
_cell.length_a   1.000
_cell.length_b   1.000
_cell.length_c   1.000
_cell.angle_alpha   90.00
_cell.angle_beta   90.00
_cell.angle_gamma   90.00
#
_symmetry.space_group_name_H-M   'P 1'
#
loop_
_entity.id
_entity.type
_entity.pdbx_description
1 polymer ?
#
loop_
_entity_poly.entity_id
_entity_poly.type
_entity_poly.pdbx_seq_one_letter_code
_entity_poly.pdbx_strand_id
1 'polypeptide(L)'
;MKKIFKKAMTVIAGAVLIGATAGMASAASYPEPFTGNTAVVAGVNANFADTLAAGEIVSNLNAVAVGTGGGDTTIVGGEFVKLDKSSNHLNLRDALNGPFGSTVDYDDFPELLADGEYTAEDSDDFSYEQKITLGAQVLSHFRDSDYEDQEGLDDKTPTLGINISDGGFIMNYTLDFLDQAASTITSGDLDDFEGSSLPLLGKEFYVSDAKNVTWVLTLLDSATESVISEGDTVTMSLNGVQYQVTLDVVADTETIFTINGETTRTLNEGETFKLSNDVYLAVRDIIYVSKETGISRVSFSLGSGKLEITSGNDVKINDESISDLKAWITEGTH
;
A
#
# COMPACT_ATOMS: atom_id res chain seq x y z
N MET A 1 1.33 11.61 -14.82
CA MET A 1 -0.01 11.09 -15.10
C MET A 1 -0.13 10.39 -16.48
N LYS A 2 0.25 10.99 -17.60
CA LYS A 2 0.08 10.37 -18.95
C LYS A 2 0.75 8.99 -19.18
N LYS A 3 1.79 8.61 -18.45
CA LYS A 3 2.51 7.34 -18.67
C LYS A 3 1.91 6.14 -17.92
N ILE A 4 1.30 6.34 -16.76
CA ILE A 4 0.70 5.28 -15.96
C ILE A 4 -0.62 4.82 -16.60
N PHE A 5 -1.46 5.76 -17.02
CA PHE A 5 -2.69 5.44 -17.75
C PHE A 5 -2.46 4.66 -19.05
N LYS A 6 -1.41 4.98 -19.82
CA LYS A 6 -1.08 4.22 -21.04
C LYS A 6 -0.69 2.77 -20.78
N LYS A 7 -0.06 2.47 -19.64
CA LYS A 7 0.30 1.08 -19.28
C LYS A 7 -0.92 0.28 -18.80
N ALA A 8 -1.81 0.88 -18.03
CA ALA A 8 -3.05 0.23 -17.58
C ALA A 8 -3.98 -0.08 -18.77
N MET A 9 -4.18 0.84 -19.70
CA MET A 9 -4.98 0.60 -20.91
C MET A 9 -4.37 -0.45 -21.83
N THR A 10 -3.06 -0.59 -21.91
CA THR A 10 -2.42 -1.60 -22.76
C THR A 10 -2.65 -3.02 -22.20
N VAL A 11 -2.75 -3.19 -20.89
CA VAL A 11 -3.04 -4.49 -20.25
C VAL A 11 -4.52 -4.87 -20.46
N ILE A 12 -5.45 -3.94 -20.32
CA ILE A 12 -6.88 -4.17 -20.56
C ILE A 12 -7.14 -4.50 -22.03
N ALA A 13 -6.52 -3.77 -22.98
CA ALA A 13 -6.62 -4.07 -24.40
C ALA A 13 -5.99 -5.44 -24.76
N GLY A 14 -4.90 -5.83 -24.08
CA GLY A 14 -4.25 -7.14 -24.27
C GLY A 14 -5.12 -8.31 -23.80
N ALA A 15 -5.79 -8.19 -22.66
CA ALA A 15 -6.66 -9.23 -22.13
C ALA A 15 -7.92 -9.43 -23.01
N VAL A 16 -8.47 -8.36 -23.58
CA VAL A 16 -9.61 -8.43 -24.51
C VAL A 16 -9.19 -9.06 -25.86
N LEU A 17 -7.97 -8.80 -26.32
CA LEU A 17 -7.48 -9.38 -27.60
C LEU A 17 -7.19 -10.89 -27.50
N ILE A 18 -6.75 -11.39 -26.35
CA ILE A 18 -6.51 -12.85 -26.17
C ILE A 18 -7.83 -13.62 -26.11
N GLY A 19 -8.89 -13.03 -25.57
CA GLY A 19 -10.25 -13.62 -25.59
C GLY A 19 -10.90 -13.63 -26.98
N ALA A 20 -10.58 -12.67 -27.85
CA ALA A 20 -11.19 -12.52 -29.16
C ALA A 20 -10.59 -13.44 -30.24
N THR A 21 -9.39 -13.99 -30.03
CA THR A 21 -8.71 -14.84 -31.05
C THR A 21 -8.95 -16.33 -30.89
N ALA A 22 -9.61 -16.78 -29.82
CA ALA A 22 -9.85 -18.20 -29.54
C ALA A 22 -11.22 -18.73 -29.97
N GLY A 23 -12.07 -17.92 -30.60
CA GLY A 23 -13.43 -18.36 -30.95
C GLY A 23 -14.02 -17.66 -32.16
N MET A 24 -13.71 -18.16 -33.35
CA MET A 24 -14.49 -17.88 -34.55
C MET A 24 -15.71 -18.79 -34.58
N ALA A 25 -16.73 -18.50 -33.82
CA ALA A 25 -18.10 -18.92 -34.12
C ALA A 25 -19.12 -18.25 -33.20
N SER A 26 -19.97 -17.42 -33.78
CA SER A 26 -21.04 -16.64 -33.19
C SER A 26 -20.57 -15.47 -32.31
N ALA A 27 -21.00 -14.28 -32.64
CA ALA A 27 -20.86 -13.11 -31.81
C ALA A 27 -21.65 -13.32 -30.52
N ALA A 28 -20.97 -13.82 -29.49
CA ALA A 28 -21.49 -13.79 -28.14
C ALA A 28 -21.56 -12.31 -27.73
N SER A 29 -22.74 -11.80 -27.43
CA SER A 29 -22.87 -10.47 -26.86
C SER A 29 -22.36 -10.53 -25.40
N TYR A 30 -21.43 -9.66 -25.06
CA TYR A 30 -21.01 -9.48 -23.67
C TYR A 30 -22.26 -9.37 -22.77
N PRO A 31 -22.39 -10.10 -21.66
CA PRO A 31 -21.31 -10.77 -20.93
C PRO A 31 -21.04 -12.24 -21.29
N GLU A 32 -21.76 -12.84 -22.22
CA GLU A 32 -21.51 -14.26 -22.57
C GLU A 32 -20.07 -14.52 -23.08
N PRO A 33 -19.37 -15.57 -22.60
CA PRO A 33 -19.87 -16.69 -21.79
C PRO A 33 -19.82 -16.47 -20.27
N PHE A 34 -19.54 -15.28 -19.80
CA PHE A 34 -19.44 -14.96 -18.38
C PHE A 34 -20.82 -14.81 -17.75
N THR A 35 -20.99 -15.31 -16.54
CA THR A 35 -22.23 -15.28 -15.78
C THR A 35 -21.99 -14.68 -14.41
N GLY A 36 -23.02 -14.41 -13.62
CA GLY A 36 -22.89 -13.98 -12.23
C GLY A 36 -22.11 -14.95 -11.32
N ASN A 37 -21.81 -16.16 -11.79
CA ASN A 37 -20.97 -17.14 -11.09
C ASN A 37 -19.52 -17.18 -11.65
N THR A 38 -19.12 -16.22 -12.46
CA THR A 38 -17.74 -16.14 -12.97
C THR A 38 -16.82 -15.59 -11.89
N ALA A 39 -15.81 -16.36 -11.48
CA ALA A 39 -14.79 -15.90 -10.56
C ALA A 39 -13.69 -15.13 -11.31
N VAL A 40 -13.38 -13.95 -10.86
CA VAL A 40 -12.18 -13.20 -11.26
C VAL A 40 -11.12 -13.44 -10.18
N VAL A 41 -9.98 -14.04 -10.56
CA VAL A 41 -8.92 -14.41 -9.62
C VAL A 41 -7.77 -13.42 -9.77
N ALA A 42 -7.48 -12.69 -8.70
CA ALA A 42 -6.24 -11.95 -8.55
C ALA A 42 -5.23 -12.81 -7.76
N GLY A 43 -3.95 -12.79 -8.15
CA GLY A 43 -2.89 -13.49 -7.42
C GLY A 43 -2.66 -12.88 -6.03
N VAL A 44 -2.22 -13.67 -5.06
CA VAL A 44 -1.88 -13.21 -3.69
C VAL A 44 -0.81 -12.09 -3.71
N ASN A 45 0.06 -12.10 -4.73
CA ASN A 45 1.07 -11.08 -4.94
C ASN A 45 0.73 -10.13 -6.10
N ALA A 46 -0.56 -9.99 -6.44
CA ALA A 46 -0.97 -9.06 -7.49
C ALA A 46 -0.68 -7.62 -7.08
N ASN A 47 -0.23 -6.81 -8.04
CA ASN A 47 -0.07 -5.38 -7.82
C ASN A 47 -1.43 -4.76 -7.48
N PHE A 48 -1.43 -3.71 -6.67
CA PHE A 48 -2.65 -2.97 -6.31
C PHE A 48 -3.49 -2.58 -7.54
N ALA A 49 -2.85 -2.19 -8.65
CA ALA A 49 -3.53 -1.89 -9.91
C ALA A 49 -4.23 -3.11 -10.51
N ASP A 50 -3.67 -4.31 -10.37
CA ASP A 50 -4.28 -5.56 -10.86
C ASP A 50 -5.47 -5.95 -9.99
N THR A 51 -5.39 -5.75 -8.69
CA THR A 51 -6.47 -5.98 -7.74
C THR A 51 -7.64 -5.03 -8.01
N LEU A 52 -7.35 -3.75 -8.26
CA LEU A 52 -8.36 -2.76 -8.63
C LEU A 52 -9.04 -3.12 -9.96
N ALA A 53 -8.26 -3.50 -10.98
CA ALA A 53 -8.78 -3.95 -12.29
C ALA A 53 -9.63 -5.22 -12.16
N ALA A 54 -9.25 -6.16 -11.30
CA ALA A 54 -10.05 -7.35 -10.99
C ALA A 54 -11.40 -6.96 -10.37
N GLY A 55 -11.40 -6.01 -9.43
CA GLY A 55 -12.60 -5.45 -8.82
C GLY A 55 -13.53 -4.78 -9.83
N GLU A 56 -12.99 -4.01 -10.77
CA GLU A 56 -13.76 -3.39 -11.86
C GLU A 56 -14.39 -4.44 -12.80
N ILE A 57 -13.66 -5.49 -13.14
CA ILE A 57 -14.19 -6.60 -13.97
C ILE A 57 -15.35 -7.30 -13.25
N VAL A 58 -15.20 -7.61 -11.97
CA VAL A 58 -16.28 -8.20 -11.15
C VAL A 58 -17.49 -7.28 -11.08
N SER A 59 -17.28 -6.01 -10.81
CA SER A 59 -18.36 -5.01 -10.75
C SER A 59 -19.12 -4.91 -12.08
N ASN A 60 -18.39 -4.90 -13.20
CA ASN A 60 -18.97 -4.83 -14.54
C ASN A 60 -19.74 -6.11 -14.91
N LEU A 61 -19.19 -7.28 -14.62
CA LEU A 61 -19.86 -8.56 -14.82
C LEU A 61 -21.16 -8.64 -14.02
N ASN A 62 -21.14 -8.19 -12.78
CA ASN A 62 -22.33 -8.16 -11.93
C ASN A 62 -23.39 -7.17 -12.41
N ALA A 63 -22.97 -5.98 -12.86
CA ALA A 63 -23.89 -4.97 -13.40
C ALA A 63 -24.63 -5.45 -14.64
N VAL A 64 -23.96 -6.24 -15.50
CA VAL A 64 -24.55 -6.78 -16.74
C VAL A 64 -25.30 -8.11 -16.51
N ALA A 65 -24.86 -8.93 -15.56
CA ALA A 65 -25.51 -10.19 -15.20
C ALA A 65 -26.80 -10.00 -14.36
N VAL A 66 -26.97 -8.87 -13.71
CA VAL A 66 -28.12 -8.53 -12.83
C VAL A 66 -29.40 -8.23 -13.62
N GLY A 67 -29.44 -8.41 -14.94
CA GLY A 67 -30.72 -8.45 -15.67
C GLY A 67 -31.71 -9.54 -15.17
N THR A 68 -31.29 -10.47 -14.31
CA THR A 68 -32.12 -11.58 -13.82
C THR A 68 -31.74 -12.08 -12.40
N GLY A 69 -31.92 -11.25 -11.37
CA GLY A 69 -31.97 -11.75 -9.99
C GLY A 69 -30.80 -11.33 -9.10
N GLY A 70 -31.15 -10.65 -8.00
CA GLY A 70 -30.19 -10.23 -6.98
C GLY A 70 -29.51 -11.43 -6.31
N GLY A 71 -28.28 -11.68 -6.67
CA GLY A 71 -27.37 -12.56 -5.95
C GLY A 71 -26.32 -11.72 -5.24
N ASP A 72 -25.96 -12.12 -4.03
CA ASP A 72 -24.84 -11.50 -3.31
C ASP A 72 -23.57 -11.64 -4.16
N THR A 73 -22.91 -10.51 -4.36
CA THR A 73 -21.63 -10.47 -5.05
C THR A 73 -20.56 -11.03 -4.11
N THR A 74 -20.06 -12.21 -4.39
CA THR A 74 -18.93 -12.77 -3.64
C THR A 74 -17.65 -12.38 -4.36
N ILE A 75 -16.89 -11.46 -3.77
CA ILE A 75 -15.52 -11.17 -4.19
C ILE A 75 -14.62 -12.26 -3.57
N VAL A 76 -13.91 -13.00 -4.42
CA VAL A 76 -12.99 -14.04 -3.95
C VAL A 76 -11.59 -13.41 -3.86
N GLY A 77 -11.03 -13.36 -2.66
CA GLY A 77 -9.67 -12.87 -2.41
C GLY A 77 -9.58 -11.39 -2.01
N GLY A 78 -10.62 -10.84 -1.41
CA GLY A 78 -10.62 -9.48 -0.86
C GLY A 78 -11.89 -9.17 -0.10
N GLU A 79 -11.89 -8.07 0.63
CA GLU A 79 -13.04 -7.55 1.36
C GLU A 79 -13.68 -6.41 0.59
N PHE A 80 -14.97 -6.21 0.76
CA PHE A 80 -15.67 -5.08 0.17
C PHE A 80 -16.81 -4.62 1.06
N VAL A 81 -17.14 -3.34 1.00
CA VAL A 81 -18.31 -2.77 1.62
C VAL A 81 -19.17 -2.05 0.58
N LYS A 82 -20.48 -2.23 0.68
CA LYS A 82 -21.43 -1.55 -0.18
C LYS A 82 -21.92 -0.27 0.48
N LEU A 83 -21.63 0.88 -0.11
CA LEU A 83 -22.06 2.18 0.41
C LEU A 83 -23.57 2.42 0.31
N ASP A 84 -24.29 1.68 -0.54
CA ASP A 84 -25.75 1.72 -0.66
C ASP A 84 -26.39 0.72 0.29
N LYS A 85 -27.36 1.14 1.06
CA LYS A 85 -28.14 0.28 1.97
C LYS A 85 -29.57 0.13 1.50
N SER A 86 -30.19 -1.05 1.67
CA SER A 86 -31.59 -1.28 1.31
C SER A 86 -32.59 -0.38 2.06
N SER A 87 -32.21 0.08 3.24
CA SER A 87 -33.02 1.02 4.04
C SER A 87 -32.73 2.50 3.73
N ASN A 88 -31.62 2.80 3.07
CA ASN A 88 -31.19 4.16 2.73
C ASN A 88 -30.31 4.11 1.49
N HIS A 89 -30.92 4.26 0.32
CA HIS A 89 -30.22 4.18 -0.96
C HIS A 89 -29.33 5.39 -1.22
N LEU A 90 -28.21 5.17 -1.89
CA LEU A 90 -27.35 6.24 -2.40
C LEU A 90 -27.96 6.78 -3.70
N ASN A 91 -28.54 7.95 -3.61
CA ASN A 91 -29.17 8.62 -4.76
C ASN A 91 -28.27 9.71 -5.34
N LEU A 92 -28.60 10.14 -6.54
CA LEU A 92 -27.95 11.29 -7.17
C LEU A 92 -28.08 12.53 -6.26
N ARG A 93 -26.96 13.19 -6.01
CA ARG A 93 -26.73 14.30 -5.09
C ARG A 93 -26.60 13.94 -3.60
N ASP A 94 -26.66 12.66 -3.27
CA ASP A 94 -26.32 12.23 -1.91
C ASP A 94 -24.81 12.24 -1.73
N ALA A 95 -24.37 12.52 -0.51
CA ALA A 95 -22.97 12.32 -0.13
C ALA A 95 -22.69 10.82 0.04
N LEU A 96 -21.49 10.36 -0.36
CA LEU A 96 -21.09 8.95 -0.28
C LEU A 96 -21.21 8.39 1.13
N ASN A 97 -20.88 9.20 2.14
CA ASN A 97 -20.98 8.83 3.54
C ASN A 97 -22.40 8.94 4.13
N GLY A 98 -23.39 9.41 3.37
CA GLY A 98 -24.76 9.62 3.86
C GLY A 98 -25.50 8.33 4.19
N PRO A 99 -25.71 7.42 3.21
CA PRO A 99 -26.44 6.18 3.44
C PRO A 99 -25.69 5.16 4.30
N PHE A 100 -24.40 5.05 4.12
CA PHE A 100 -23.55 4.07 4.80
C PHE A 100 -23.18 4.52 6.21
N GLY A 101 -22.73 5.74 6.35
CA GLY A 101 -22.06 6.30 7.51
C GLY A 101 -20.68 6.86 7.12
N SER A 102 -20.07 7.59 8.03
CA SER A 102 -18.77 8.23 7.74
C SER A 102 -17.58 7.33 7.99
N THR A 103 -17.74 6.23 8.71
CA THR A 103 -16.62 5.37 9.16
C THR A 103 -16.80 3.95 8.65
N VAL A 104 -15.72 3.39 8.19
CA VAL A 104 -15.51 1.98 7.83
C VAL A 104 -14.40 1.48 8.76
N ASP A 105 -14.63 0.37 9.45
CA ASP A 105 -13.75 -0.16 10.49
C ASP A 105 -13.65 -1.70 10.42
N TYR A 106 -13.15 -2.31 11.49
CA TYR A 106 -13.02 -3.75 11.62
C TYR A 106 -14.31 -4.53 11.31
N ASP A 107 -15.47 -4.02 11.68
CA ASP A 107 -16.75 -4.71 11.42
C ASP A 107 -17.05 -4.82 9.92
N ASP A 108 -16.54 -3.89 9.11
CA ASP A 108 -16.71 -3.85 7.65
C ASP A 108 -15.57 -4.57 6.92
N PHE A 109 -14.33 -4.42 7.40
CA PHE A 109 -13.10 -4.97 6.81
C PHE A 109 -12.22 -5.67 7.86
N PRO A 110 -12.60 -6.85 8.33
CA PRO A 110 -11.91 -7.55 9.42
C PRO A 110 -10.46 -7.99 9.11
N GLU A 111 -10.05 -8.07 7.84
CA GLU A 111 -8.66 -8.37 7.47
C GLU A 111 -7.88 -7.10 7.15
N LEU A 112 -8.47 -6.16 6.42
CA LEU A 112 -7.82 -4.94 5.98
C LEU A 112 -7.64 -3.92 7.13
N LEU A 113 -8.66 -3.80 7.97
CA LEU A 113 -8.73 -2.86 9.10
C LEU A 113 -8.74 -3.59 10.44
N ALA A 114 -8.01 -4.70 10.52
CA ALA A 114 -7.90 -5.47 11.75
C ALA A 114 -7.43 -4.60 12.92
N ASP A 115 -8.14 -4.66 14.03
CA ASP A 115 -7.65 -4.17 15.30
C ASP A 115 -6.64 -5.16 15.89
N GLY A 116 -5.75 -4.70 16.77
CA GLY A 116 -4.76 -5.60 17.34
C GLY A 116 -3.86 -4.98 18.40
N GLU A 117 -2.77 -5.66 18.65
CA GLU A 117 -1.66 -5.21 19.47
C GLU A 117 -0.41 -5.00 18.61
N TYR A 118 0.21 -3.84 18.78
CA TYR A 118 1.51 -3.53 18.24
C TYR A 118 2.54 -3.74 19.33
N THR A 119 3.58 -4.50 19.05
CA THR A 119 4.70 -4.74 19.97
C THR A 119 5.90 -3.89 19.54
N ALA A 120 6.34 -2.99 20.41
CA ALA A 120 7.52 -2.19 20.20
C ALA A 120 8.82 -3.03 20.35
N GLU A 121 9.97 -2.48 19.98
CA GLU A 121 11.26 -3.19 20.02
C GLU A 121 11.66 -3.60 21.44
N ASP A 122 11.32 -2.79 22.44
CA ASP A 122 11.54 -3.07 23.86
C ASP A 122 10.56 -4.09 24.47
N SER A 123 9.63 -4.60 23.66
CA SER A 123 8.57 -5.56 24.03
C SER A 123 7.42 -4.97 24.82
N ASP A 124 7.22 -3.67 24.79
CA ASP A 124 5.98 -3.04 25.24
C ASP A 124 4.88 -3.20 24.20
N ASP A 125 3.66 -3.53 24.64
CA ASP A 125 2.52 -3.78 23.79
C ASP A 125 1.53 -2.62 23.84
N PHE A 126 1.01 -2.21 22.69
CA PHE A 126 0.05 -1.12 22.55
C PHE A 126 -1.13 -1.54 21.68
N SER A 127 -2.33 -1.49 22.23
CA SER A 127 -3.55 -1.75 21.46
C SER A 127 -3.78 -0.67 20.41
N TYR A 128 -4.22 -1.07 19.23
CA TYR A 128 -4.55 -0.15 18.13
C TYR A 128 -5.88 -0.50 17.47
N GLU A 129 -6.50 0.53 16.88
CA GLU A 129 -7.63 0.41 15.96
C GLU A 129 -7.29 1.00 14.60
N GLN A 130 -7.88 0.40 13.55
CA GLN A 130 -7.75 0.92 12.19
C GLN A 130 -9.12 1.33 11.65
N LYS A 131 -9.19 2.48 10.99
CA LYS A 131 -10.44 2.96 10.40
C LYS A 131 -10.21 3.81 9.16
N ILE A 132 -11.19 3.81 8.27
CA ILE A 132 -11.29 4.72 7.14
C ILE A 132 -12.48 5.64 7.35
N THR A 133 -12.22 6.95 7.37
CA THR A 133 -13.27 7.96 7.36
C THR A 133 -13.55 8.38 5.94
N LEU A 134 -14.79 8.21 5.49
CA LEU A 134 -15.23 8.60 4.16
C LEU A 134 -15.52 10.10 4.11
N GLY A 135 -15.07 10.75 3.05
CA GLY A 135 -15.42 12.13 2.79
C GLY A 135 -16.87 12.29 2.33
N ALA A 136 -17.39 13.52 2.43
CA ALA A 136 -18.73 13.87 2.03
C ALA A 136 -18.84 14.24 0.53
N GLN A 137 -18.13 13.51 -0.33
CA GLN A 137 -18.19 13.69 -1.77
C GLN A 137 -19.56 13.29 -2.30
N VAL A 138 -20.05 14.06 -3.26
CA VAL A 138 -21.42 13.93 -3.75
C VAL A 138 -21.47 13.10 -5.02
N LEU A 139 -22.34 12.09 -5.05
CA LEU A 139 -22.67 11.38 -6.28
C LEU A 139 -23.38 12.34 -7.24
N SER A 140 -22.78 12.61 -8.38
CA SER A 140 -23.32 13.53 -9.37
C SER A 140 -23.23 12.94 -10.77
N HIS A 141 -23.89 13.56 -11.73
CA HIS A 141 -23.57 13.34 -13.12
C HIS A 141 -22.88 14.59 -13.69
N PHE A 142 -21.97 14.37 -14.60
CA PHE A 142 -21.17 15.42 -15.20
C PHE A 142 -21.02 15.18 -16.70
N ARG A 143 -20.60 16.23 -17.36
CA ARG A 143 -20.13 16.19 -18.73
C ARG A 143 -18.81 16.95 -18.76
N ASP A 144 -17.77 16.25 -19.13
CA ASP A 144 -16.43 16.79 -19.26
C ASP A 144 -15.87 16.46 -20.63
N SER A 145 -15.54 17.48 -21.42
CA SER A 145 -15.06 17.29 -22.81
C SER A 145 -13.74 16.54 -22.86
N ASP A 146 -12.85 16.77 -21.88
CA ASP A 146 -11.55 16.08 -21.85
C ASP A 146 -11.72 14.60 -21.52
N TYR A 147 -12.67 14.25 -20.64
CA TYR A 147 -13.02 12.88 -20.34
C TYR A 147 -13.71 12.19 -21.52
N GLU A 148 -14.68 12.85 -22.14
CA GLU A 148 -15.37 12.37 -23.33
C GLU A 148 -14.41 12.08 -24.47
N ASP A 149 -13.45 12.99 -24.72
CA ASP A 149 -12.43 12.85 -25.78
C ASP A 149 -11.42 11.73 -25.51
N GLN A 150 -11.07 11.50 -24.23
CA GLN A 150 -10.09 10.46 -23.86
C GLN A 150 -10.68 9.05 -23.87
N GLU A 151 -11.94 8.90 -23.48
CA GLU A 151 -12.62 7.61 -23.36
C GLU A 151 -13.46 7.24 -24.60
N GLY A 152 -13.48 8.08 -25.61
CA GLY A 152 -14.26 7.84 -26.84
C GLY A 152 -15.77 7.88 -26.64
N LEU A 153 -16.22 8.63 -25.63
CA LEU A 153 -17.64 8.81 -25.32
C LEU A 153 -18.23 9.92 -26.19
N ASP A 154 -18.33 9.71 -27.48
CA ASP A 154 -18.76 10.70 -28.48
C ASP A 154 -20.22 11.19 -28.31
N ASP A 155 -21.05 10.47 -27.58
CA ASP A 155 -22.49 10.71 -27.51
C ASP A 155 -22.91 11.74 -26.46
N LYS A 156 -21.98 12.34 -25.74
CA LYS A 156 -22.23 13.42 -24.79
C LYS A 156 -23.31 13.12 -23.73
N THR A 157 -23.44 11.85 -23.39
CA THR A 157 -24.37 11.39 -22.38
C THR A 157 -23.83 11.75 -21.00
N PRO A 158 -24.63 12.28 -20.07
CA PRO A 158 -24.18 12.55 -18.72
C PRO A 158 -23.65 11.28 -18.07
N THR A 159 -22.42 11.34 -17.56
CA THR A 159 -21.77 10.24 -16.87
C THR A 159 -21.95 10.38 -15.37
N LEU A 160 -22.20 9.27 -14.67
CA LEU A 160 -22.18 9.26 -13.21
C LEU A 160 -20.75 9.33 -12.69
N GLY A 161 -20.55 10.14 -11.69
CA GLY A 161 -19.26 10.31 -11.04
C GLY A 161 -19.37 10.91 -9.66
N ILE A 162 -18.24 11.09 -9.04
CA ILE A 162 -18.11 11.65 -7.70
C ILE A 162 -17.52 13.05 -7.84
N ASN A 163 -18.25 14.05 -7.33
CA ASN A 163 -17.74 15.42 -7.26
C ASN A 163 -16.91 15.59 -5.99
N ILE A 164 -15.61 15.85 -6.18
CA ILE A 164 -14.67 16.14 -5.12
C ILE A 164 -14.36 17.64 -5.17
N SER A 165 -14.72 18.35 -4.13
CA SER A 165 -14.41 19.77 -4.01
C SER A 165 -12.92 19.99 -3.80
N ASP A 166 -12.39 21.08 -4.32
CA ASP A 166 -11.00 21.48 -4.08
C ASP A 166 -10.71 21.56 -2.57
N GLY A 167 -9.63 20.94 -2.13
CA GLY A 167 -9.27 20.78 -0.72
C GLY A 167 -10.08 19.75 0.07
N GLY A 168 -11.06 19.09 -0.56
CA GLY A 168 -11.81 18.00 0.06
C GLY A 168 -11.03 16.68 0.04
N PHE A 169 -11.12 15.89 1.11
CA PHE A 169 -10.55 14.55 1.13
C PHE A 169 -11.55 13.51 0.62
N ILE A 170 -11.08 12.48 -0.07
CA ILE A 170 -11.91 11.34 -0.51
C ILE A 170 -12.11 10.39 0.66
N MET A 171 -11.04 10.02 1.33
CA MET A 171 -11.02 9.19 2.52
C MET A 171 -9.77 9.50 3.35
N ASN A 172 -9.87 9.31 4.67
CA ASN A 172 -8.75 9.32 5.59
C ASN A 172 -8.62 7.94 6.23
N TYR A 173 -7.50 7.28 6.05
CA TYR A 173 -7.12 6.14 6.86
C TYR A 173 -6.48 6.62 8.16
N THR A 174 -6.78 5.96 9.26
CA THR A 174 -6.20 6.23 10.58
C THR A 174 -5.81 4.91 11.23
N LEU A 175 -4.57 4.83 11.67
CA LEU A 175 -4.11 3.89 12.70
C LEU A 175 -4.07 4.68 14.00
N ASP A 176 -4.77 4.24 15.02
CA ASP A 176 -4.95 4.95 16.30
C ASP A 176 -4.51 4.04 17.45
N PHE A 177 -3.47 4.43 18.16
CA PHE A 177 -3.04 3.71 19.35
C PHE A 177 -3.90 4.12 20.54
N LEU A 178 -4.67 3.18 21.08
CA LEU A 178 -5.62 3.43 22.16
C LEU A 178 -4.93 3.74 23.49
N ASP A 179 -3.76 3.13 23.72
CA ASP A 179 -2.97 3.21 24.94
C ASP A 179 -1.71 4.06 24.77
N GLN A 180 -1.73 5.05 23.89
CA GLN A 180 -0.63 5.99 23.63
C GLN A 180 0.74 5.29 23.55
N ALA A 181 1.06 4.74 22.38
CA ALA A 181 2.37 4.16 22.13
C ALA A 181 3.48 5.17 22.44
N ALA A 182 4.36 4.81 23.34
CA ALA A 182 5.49 5.63 23.77
C ALA A 182 6.80 5.08 23.18
N SER A 183 7.81 5.91 23.10
CA SER A 183 9.16 5.51 22.69
C SER A 183 10.20 6.32 23.42
N THR A 184 11.31 5.68 23.73
CA THR A 184 12.56 6.36 24.11
C THR A 184 13.03 7.21 22.93
N ILE A 185 13.53 8.41 23.21
CA ILE A 185 14.01 9.33 22.18
C ILE A 185 15.50 9.56 22.36
N THR A 186 16.31 9.15 21.37
CA THR A 186 17.74 9.41 21.34
C THR A 186 18.08 10.23 20.10
N SER A 187 18.60 11.44 20.30
CA SER A 187 18.98 12.35 19.21
C SER A 187 17.86 12.73 18.21
N GLY A 188 16.61 12.39 18.53
CA GLY A 188 15.43 12.62 17.70
C GLY A 188 14.88 11.37 17.02
N ASP A 189 15.54 10.24 17.20
CA ASP A 189 15.06 8.94 16.76
C ASP A 189 14.12 8.33 17.81
N LEU A 190 13.08 7.61 17.38
CA LEU A 190 12.12 6.91 18.22
C LEU A 190 12.59 5.45 18.36
N ASP A 191 13.50 5.22 19.29
CA ASP A 191 14.28 3.99 19.42
C ASP A 191 13.41 2.71 19.52
N ASP A 192 12.31 2.77 20.24
CA ASP A 192 11.44 1.61 20.49
C ASP A 192 10.47 1.32 19.32
N PHE A 193 10.32 2.29 18.39
CA PHE A 193 9.61 2.08 17.12
C PHE A 193 10.49 1.47 16.04
N GLU A 194 11.77 1.85 16.00
CA GLU A 194 12.70 1.31 15.03
C GLU A 194 12.98 -0.18 15.28
N GLY A 195 12.92 -0.97 14.21
CA GLY A 195 13.09 -2.42 14.30
C GLY A 195 11.83 -3.19 14.65
N SER A 196 10.72 -2.52 14.91
CA SER A 196 9.41 -3.15 15.14
C SER A 196 8.67 -3.41 13.82
N SER A 197 7.53 -4.10 13.91
CA SER A 197 6.60 -4.32 12.79
C SER A 197 5.31 -3.55 13.02
N LEU A 198 5.01 -2.60 12.12
CA LEU A 198 3.82 -1.78 12.18
C LEU A 198 2.73 -2.32 11.24
N PRO A 199 1.56 -2.71 11.75
CA PRO A 199 0.45 -3.18 10.92
C PRO A 199 -0.25 -2.00 10.23
N LEU A 200 -0.36 -2.04 8.91
CA LEU A 200 -1.06 -1.05 8.10
C LEU A 200 -1.84 -1.73 6.99
N LEU A 201 -3.17 -1.55 6.96
CA LEU A 201 -4.02 -2.01 5.86
C LEU A 201 -3.82 -3.50 5.52
N GLY A 202 -3.86 -4.36 6.54
CA GLY A 202 -3.74 -5.81 6.41
C GLY A 202 -2.34 -6.32 6.07
N LYS A 203 -1.31 -5.48 6.19
CA LYS A 203 0.11 -5.83 5.98
C LYS A 203 0.97 -5.40 7.15
N GLU A 204 2.03 -6.17 7.37
CA GLU A 204 3.09 -5.81 8.31
C GLU A 204 4.21 -5.06 7.58
N PHE A 205 4.57 -3.90 8.11
CA PHE A 205 5.68 -3.10 7.62
C PHE A 205 6.77 -3.00 8.67
N TYR A 206 7.99 -3.33 8.29
CA TYR A 206 9.14 -3.14 9.15
C TYR A 206 9.48 -1.64 9.26
N VAL A 207 9.59 -1.12 10.48
CA VAL A 207 9.99 0.27 10.76
C VAL A 207 11.50 0.36 10.69
N SER A 208 12.03 0.90 9.61
CA SER A 208 13.49 1.03 9.40
C SER A 208 14.07 2.34 9.90
N ASP A 209 13.24 3.38 10.04
CA ASP A 209 13.61 4.69 10.56
C ASP A 209 12.38 5.41 11.09
N ALA A 210 12.45 5.97 12.29
CA ALA A 210 11.35 6.70 12.94
C ALA A 210 11.87 7.92 13.70
N LYS A 211 11.44 9.12 13.31
CA LYS A 211 11.96 10.39 13.87
C LYS A 211 10.85 11.30 14.36
N ASN A 212 11.05 11.91 15.53
CA ASN A 212 10.11 12.87 16.10
C ASN A 212 10.37 14.34 15.69
N VAL A 213 11.57 14.70 15.29
CA VAL A 213 11.91 16.10 14.98
C VAL A 213 11.14 16.62 13.75
N THR A 214 10.94 15.76 12.77
CA THR A 214 10.19 16.05 11.54
C THR A 214 9.01 15.11 11.33
N TRP A 215 8.75 14.24 12.30
CA TRP A 215 7.73 13.18 12.23
C TRP A 215 7.83 12.39 10.92
N VAL A 216 8.92 11.65 10.80
CA VAL A 216 9.21 10.78 9.65
C VAL A 216 9.11 9.34 10.08
N LEU A 217 8.46 8.52 9.25
CA LEU A 217 8.51 7.06 9.31
C LEU A 217 8.97 6.52 7.96
N THR A 218 9.98 5.66 7.98
CA THR A 218 10.41 4.89 6.82
C THR A 218 10.10 3.42 7.06
N LEU A 219 9.24 2.86 6.24
CA LEU A 219 8.69 1.53 6.38
C LEU A 219 9.08 0.65 5.19
N LEU A 220 9.44 -0.60 5.45
CA LEU A 220 9.73 -1.60 4.41
C LEU A 220 8.67 -2.69 4.36
N ASP A 221 8.14 -2.96 3.17
CA ASP A 221 7.19 -4.05 2.93
C ASP A 221 7.90 -5.40 2.93
N SER A 222 7.32 -6.40 3.60
CA SER A 222 7.78 -7.79 3.59
C SER A 222 9.26 -7.96 3.98
N ALA A 223 9.75 -7.18 4.94
CA ALA A 223 11.17 -7.13 5.28
C ALA A 223 11.66 -8.43 5.93
N THR A 224 12.93 -8.72 5.68
CA THR A 224 13.71 -9.77 6.35
C THR A 224 14.94 -9.14 6.98
N GLU A 225 15.20 -9.43 8.23
CA GLU A 225 16.29 -8.83 9.02
C GLU A 225 17.46 -9.76 9.22
N SER A 226 18.64 -9.19 9.44
CA SER A 226 19.84 -9.91 9.85
C SER A 226 20.85 -9.00 10.51
N VAL A 227 21.76 -9.62 11.30
CA VAL A 227 22.95 -8.97 11.85
C VAL A 227 24.17 -9.67 11.25
N ILE A 228 25.10 -8.89 10.70
CA ILE A 228 26.27 -9.41 10.01
C ILE A 228 27.55 -8.75 10.54
N SER A 229 28.65 -9.51 10.57
CA SER A 229 29.95 -8.98 10.92
C SER A 229 30.72 -8.48 9.70
N GLU A 230 31.61 -7.51 9.90
CA GLU A 230 32.48 -7.00 8.82
C GLU A 230 33.25 -8.14 8.15
N GLY A 231 33.17 -8.23 6.85
CA GLY A 231 33.81 -9.25 6.02
C GLY A 231 33.01 -10.54 5.84
N ASP A 232 31.90 -10.73 6.57
CA ASP A 232 31.07 -11.91 6.44
C ASP A 232 30.03 -11.76 5.30
N THR A 233 29.48 -12.90 4.88
CA THR A 233 28.38 -12.97 3.91
C THR A 233 27.25 -13.81 4.50
N VAL A 234 26.03 -13.29 4.44
CA VAL A 234 24.79 -13.99 4.82
C VAL A 234 23.90 -14.19 3.61
N THR A 235 23.16 -15.28 3.56
CA THR A 235 22.12 -15.51 2.54
C THR A 235 20.74 -15.30 3.17
N MET A 236 20.00 -14.35 2.62
CA MET A 236 18.64 -14.01 3.06
C MET A 236 17.62 -14.38 1.99
N SER A 237 16.41 -14.72 2.41
CA SER A 237 15.30 -14.98 1.49
C SER A 237 14.27 -13.89 1.61
N LEU A 238 13.95 -13.23 0.49
CA LEU A 238 12.88 -12.24 0.40
C LEU A 238 11.92 -12.68 -0.69
N ASN A 239 10.65 -12.92 -0.34
CA ASN A 239 9.62 -13.38 -1.28
C ASN A 239 10.05 -14.61 -2.13
N GLY A 240 10.81 -15.54 -1.52
CA GLY A 240 11.32 -16.74 -2.17
C GLY A 240 12.57 -16.54 -3.04
N VAL A 241 13.06 -15.31 -3.19
CA VAL A 241 14.32 -14.99 -3.88
C VAL A 241 15.46 -14.93 -2.87
N GLN A 242 16.61 -15.53 -3.22
CA GLN A 242 17.80 -15.55 -2.36
C GLN A 242 18.72 -14.35 -2.66
N TYR A 243 19.16 -13.68 -1.60
CA TYR A 243 20.08 -12.55 -1.64
C TYR A 243 21.32 -12.90 -0.83
N GLN A 244 22.49 -12.83 -1.48
CA GLN A 244 23.77 -12.91 -0.80
C GLN A 244 24.20 -11.50 -0.41
N VAL A 245 24.27 -11.23 0.89
CA VAL A 245 24.61 -9.93 1.45
C VAL A 245 25.98 -10.04 2.11
N THR A 246 26.92 -9.25 1.65
CA THR A 246 28.25 -9.13 2.23
C THR A 246 28.39 -7.76 2.86
N LEU A 247 28.91 -7.70 4.08
CA LEU A 247 29.27 -6.46 4.76
C LEU A 247 30.75 -6.17 4.47
N ASP A 248 31.01 -5.21 3.58
CA ASP A 248 32.36 -4.95 3.10
C ASP A 248 33.17 -4.05 4.03
N VAL A 249 32.53 -3.00 4.56
CA VAL A 249 33.20 -1.97 5.38
C VAL A 249 32.28 -1.52 6.49
N VAL A 250 32.85 -1.38 7.70
CA VAL A 250 32.18 -0.70 8.82
C VAL A 250 33.10 0.38 9.37
N ALA A 251 32.62 1.60 9.44
CA ALA A 251 33.25 2.72 10.14
C ALA A 251 32.36 3.14 11.33
N ASP A 252 32.75 4.17 12.03
CA ASP A 252 32.08 4.62 13.28
C ASP A 252 30.57 4.89 13.09
N THR A 253 30.20 5.49 11.95
CA THR A 253 28.80 5.85 11.62
C THR A 253 28.40 5.41 10.21
N GLU A 254 29.26 4.70 9.49
CA GLU A 254 29.10 4.44 8.07
C GLU A 254 29.39 2.97 7.73
N THR A 255 28.66 2.45 6.76
CA THR A 255 28.80 1.08 6.27
C THR A 255 28.66 0.97 4.75
N ILE A 256 29.24 -0.09 4.18
CA ILE A 256 29.11 -0.44 2.76
C ILE A 256 28.79 -1.92 2.64
N PHE A 257 27.78 -2.25 1.84
CA PHE A 257 27.37 -3.61 1.54
C PHE A 257 27.58 -3.95 0.07
N THR A 258 27.73 -5.24 -0.21
CA THR A 258 27.59 -5.81 -1.56
C THR A 258 26.47 -6.87 -1.54
N ILE A 259 25.43 -6.68 -2.34
CA ILE A 259 24.25 -7.55 -2.43
C ILE A 259 24.18 -8.14 -3.83
N ASN A 260 24.31 -9.46 -3.97
CA ASN A 260 24.34 -10.17 -5.26
C ASN A 260 25.31 -9.54 -6.28
N GLY A 261 26.42 -8.95 -5.80
CA GLY A 261 27.43 -8.28 -6.62
C GLY A 261 27.15 -6.80 -6.92
N GLU A 262 26.05 -6.22 -6.44
CA GLU A 262 25.77 -4.79 -6.47
C GLU A 262 26.26 -4.15 -5.16
N THR A 263 27.19 -3.19 -5.26
CA THR A 263 27.76 -2.50 -4.09
C THR A 263 26.98 -1.22 -3.80
N THR A 264 26.63 -1.00 -2.54
CA THR A 264 25.92 0.22 -2.09
C THR A 264 26.87 1.43 -2.11
N ARG A 265 26.28 2.62 -2.08
CA ARG A 265 27.01 3.79 -1.59
C ARG A 265 27.35 3.60 -0.11
N THR A 266 28.10 4.51 0.48
CA THR A 266 28.22 4.62 1.93
C THR A 266 26.85 4.94 2.53
N LEU A 267 26.48 4.22 3.59
CA LEU A 267 25.19 4.32 4.29
C LEU A 267 25.43 4.59 5.78
N ASN A 268 24.63 5.47 6.36
CA ASN A 268 24.52 5.70 7.80
C ASN A 268 23.34 4.90 8.37
N GLU A 269 23.19 4.90 9.69
CA GLU A 269 21.97 4.40 10.36
C GLU A 269 20.72 5.12 9.87
N GLY A 270 19.61 4.40 9.74
CA GLY A 270 18.35 4.89 9.21
C GLY A 270 18.33 5.09 7.69
N GLU A 271 19.47 4.98 6.99
CA GLU A 271 19.51 5.16 5.54
C GLU A 271 19.15 3.89 4.77
N THR A 272 18.51 4.10 3.61
CA THR A 272 18.15 3.03 2.68
C THR A 272 18.93 3.10 1.38
N PHE A 273 19.12 1.94 0.75
CA PHE A 273 19.67 1.82 -0.60
C PHE A 273 18.76 0.96 -1.47
N LYS A 274 18.38 1.49 -2.64
CA LYS A 274 17.56 0.79 -3.62
C LYS A 274 18.45 0.00 -4.58
N LEU A 275 18.27 -1.33 -4.58
CA LEU A 275 18.90 -2.22 -5.54
C LEU A 275 18.27 -2.09 -6.94
N SER A 276 18.99 -2.54 -7.96
CA SER A 276 18.54 -2.48 -9.36
C SER A 276 17.25 -3.27 -9.65
N ASN A 277 16.86 -4.18 -8.77
CA ASN A 277 15.64 -5.00 -8.85
C ASN A 277 14.51 -4.51 -7.93
N ASP A 278 14.53 -3.25 -7.52
CA ASP A 278 13.54 -2.60 -6.67
C ASP A 278 13.44 -3.13 -5.23
N VAL A 279 14.43 -3.90 -4.76
CA VAL A 279 14.60 -4.28 -3.36
C VAL A 279 15.35 -3.18 -2.62
N TYR A 280 14.97 -2.92 -1.37
CA TYR A 280 15.59 -1.94 -0.49
C TYR A 280 16.37 -2.62 0.60
N LEU A 281 17.63 -2.20 0.79
CA LEU A 281 18.40 -2.45 2.01
C LEU A 281 18.22 -1.23 2.92
N ALA A 282 17.94 -1.47 4.21
CA ALA A 282 17.96 -0.43 5.25
C ALA A 282 18.97 -0.79 6.33
N VAL A 283 19.76 0.19 6.75
CA VAL A 283 20.70 0.06 7.86
C VAL A 283 20.00 0.47 9.14
N ARG A 284 19.92 -0.46 10.12
CA ARG A 284 19.28 -0.21 11.40
C ARG A 284 20.27 0.34 12.44
N ASP A 285 21.37 -0.39 12.64
CA ASP A 285 22.32 -0.08 13.72
C ASP A 285 23.75 -0.46 13.29
N ILE A 286 24.70 0.39 13.61
CA ILE A 286 26.13 0.19 13.32
C ILE A 286 26.91 0.03 14.62
N ILE A 287 27.18 -1.20 15.00
CA ILE A 287 27.99 -1.54 16.15
C ILE A 287 29.47 -1.53 15.75
N TYR A 288 30.08 -0.35 15.77
CA TYR A 288 31.49 -0.19 15.45
C TYR A 288 32.38 -0.58 16.62
N VAL A 289 33.37 -1.40 16.35
CA VAL A 289 34.42 -1.77 17.29
C VAL A 289 35.78 -1.51 16.64
N SER A 290 36.67 -0.83 17.35
CA SER A 290 38.04 -0.62 16.86
C SER A 290 38.69 -1.94 16.39
N LYS A 291 39.26 -1.93 15.19
CA LYS A 291 39.88 -3.13 14.57
C LYS A 291 40.97 -3.80 15.41
N GLU A 292 41.50 -3.09 16.41
CA GLU A 292 42.45 -3.64 17.37
C GLU A 292 41.81 -4.43 18.50
N THR A 293 40.49 -4.23 18.75
CA THR A 293 39.77 -4.74 19.92
C THR A 293 38.64 -5.69 19.61
N GLY A 294 38.19 -5.75 18.36
CA GLY A 294 37.05 -6.63 18.02
C GLY A 294 36.59 -6.55 16.55
N ILE A 295 35.45 -7.13 16.30
CA ILE A 295 34.80 -7.19 14.97
C ILE A 295 33.56 -6.34 15.03
N SER A 296 33.45 -5.38 14.11
CA SER A 296 32.25 -4.53 13.91
C SER A 296 31.11 -5.33 13.32
N ARG A 297 29.88 -4.93 13.62
CA ARG A 297 28.65 -5.57 13.13
C ARG A 297 27.65 -4.52 12.69
N VAL A 298 26.76 -4.91 11.79
CA VAL A 298 25.66 -4.07 11.35
C VAL A 298 24.36 -4.88 11.37
N SER A 299 23.33 -4.29 11.95
CA SER A 299 21.95 -4.75 11.84
C SER A 299 21.32 -4.08 10.64
N PHE A 300 20.67 -4.87 9.78
CA PHE A 300 20.06 -4.38 8.55
C PHE A 300 18.85 -5.21 8.15
N SER A 301 18.04 -4.67 7.24
CA SER A 301 16.90 -5.36 6.65
C SER A 301 16.89 -5.26 5.13
N LEU A 302 16.25 -6.25 4.48
CA LEU A 302 15.88 -6.20 3.06
C LEU A 302 14.37 -6.21 2.93
N GLY A 303 13.81 -5.26 2.16
CA GLY A 303 12.38 -5.14 1.93
C GLY A 303 12.03 -5.08 0.44
N SER A 304 10.84 -5.55 0.08
CA SER A 304 10.36 -5.57 -1.31
C SER A 304 9.76 -4.25 -1.79
N GLY A 305 9.60 -3.28 -0.90
CA GLY A 305 9.11 -1.95 -1.18
C GLY A 305 9.36 -1.02 -0.01
N LYS A 306 9.32 0.28 -0.26
CA LYS A 306 9.51 1.33 0.73
C LYS A 306 8.34 2.29 0.74
N LEU A 307 7.82 2.55 1.93
CA LEU A 307 6.85 3.61 2.21
C LEU A 307 7.53 4.65 3.11
N GLU A 308 7.57 5.90 2.69
CA GLU A 308 8.12 7.01 3.47
C GLU A 308 7.00 8.01 3.76
N ILE A 309 6.76 8.24 5.04
CA ILE A 309 5.75 9.14 5.58
C ILE A 309 6.48 10.29 6.27
N THR A 310 6.26 11.51 5.79
CA THR A 310 6.66 12.74 6.49
C THR A 310 5.41 13.52 6.82
N SER A 311 5.18 13.80 8.09
CA SER A 311 3.94 14.45 8.56
C SER A 311 3.65 15.75 7.81
N GLY A 312 2.44 15.88 7.29
CA GLY A 312 1.97 17.03 6.51
C GLY A 312 2.40 17.07 5.03
N ASN A 313 3.19 16.10 4.57
CA ASN A 313 3.69 16.03 3.20
C ASN A 313 3.02 14.91 2.39
N ASP A 314 3.27 14.90 1.08
CA ASP A 314 2.87 13.79 0.22
C ASP A 314 3.67 12.53 0.59
N VAL A 315 2.96 11.42 0.66
CA VAL A 315 3.56 10.10 0.92
C VAL A 315 4.43 9.69 -0.26
N LYS A 316 5.58 9.07 0.02
CA LYS A 316 6.42 8.48 -1.01
C LYS A 316 6.31 6.95 -0.98
N ILE A 317 6.15 6.37 -2.15
CA ILE A 317 6.18 4.93 -2.37
C ILE A 317 7.33 4.62 -3.33
N ASN A 318 8.29 3.82 -2.89
CA ASN A 318 9.48 3.48 -3.67
C ASN A 318 10.25 4.72 -4.20
N ASP A 319 10.42 5.73 -3.35
CA ASP A 319 11.05 7.04 -3.61
C ASP A 319 10.26 7.97 -4.56
N GLU A 320 9.07 7.55 -5.04
CA GLU A 320 8.19 8.39 -5.85
C GLU A 320 7.10 9.02 -4.98
N SER A 321 7.00 10.36 -5.02
CA SER A 321 5.94 11.10 -4.32
C SER A 321 4.60 10.88 -4.98
N ILE A 322 3.59 10.54 -4.20
CA ILE A 322 2.21 10.35 -4.68
C ILE A 322 1.45 11.64 -4.42
N SER A 323 1.19 12.40 -5.49
CA SER A 323 0.47 13.67 -5.40
C SER A 323 -0.90 13.48 -4.73
N ASP A 324 -1.24 14.39 -3.83
CA ASP A 324 -2.53 14.43 -3.12
C ASP A 324 -2.78 13.28 -2.12
N LEU A 325 -1.81 12.37 -1.93
CA LEU A 325 -1.80 11.41 -0.84
C LEU A 325 -0.94 11.96 0.30
N LYS A 326 -1.55 12.54 1.31
CA LYS A 326 -0.87 13.14 2.47
C LYS A 326 -1.04 12.28 3.70
N ALA A 327 -0.02 12.30 4.56
CA ALA A 327 -0.09 11.66 5.86
C ALA A 327 0.25 12.64 6.99
N TRP A 328 -0.29 12.38 8.16
CA TRP A 328 0.01 13.11 9.39
C TRP A 328 0.31 12.12 10.50
N ILE A 329 1.37 12.40 11.22
CA ILE A 329 1.71 11.72 12.47
C ILE A 329 1.39 12.72 13.57
N THR A 330 0.59 12.32 14.54
CA THR A 330 0.17 13.18 15.64
C THR A 330 0.61 12.57 16.96
N GLU A 331 1.19 13.38 17.81
CA GLU A 331 1.53 13.02 19.17
C GLU A 331 0.27 13.05 20.03
N GLY A 332 0.06 12.01 20.84
CA GLY A 332 -0.96 12.01 21.88
C GLY A 332 -0.60 13.01 22.98
N THR A 333 -1.56 13.78 23.46
CA THR A 333 -1.35 14.63 24.66
C THR A 333 -1.54 13.79 25.92
N HIS A 334 -0.49 13.72 26.75
CA HIS A 334 -0.56 13.15 28.09
C HIS A 334 -1.52 13.94 28.98
#